data_1327f5922fb50283da89442c416330de
#
_entry.id   1327f5922fb50283da89442c416330de
#
_cell.length_a   1.000
_cell.length_b   1.000
_cell.length_c   1.000
_cell.angle_alpha   90.00
_cell.angle_beta   90.00
_cell.angle_gamma   90.00
#
_symmetry.space_group_name_H-M   'P 1'
#
loop_
_entity.id
_entity.type
_entity.pdbx_description
1 polymer ?
#
loop_
_entity_poly.entity_id
_entity_poly.type
_entity_poly.pdbx_seq_one_letter_code
_entity_poly.pdbx_strand_id
1 'polypeptide(L)'
;MQRQVFMTEREVETVERKDEIVSGKTFLGIEFGSTRIKAVLTDADHTPIASGSHEWENRLDHGIWTYTMDDIWGGLQDCYRDLKKDVKEQYGVTLTKIRAIGFSAMMHGYLAFDKAGELLVPFRAWRNTITEEAAAALTKEFSYNIPQRWSIAHLYQAMLNK
;
A
#
# COMPACT_ATOMS: atom_id res chain seq x y z
N MET A 1 -12.17 -53.81 -7.65
CA MET A 1 -11.33 -53.35 -6.51
C MET A 1 -11.05 -51.87 -6.72
N GLN A 2 -11.86 -50.97 -6.11
CA GLN A 2 -11.64 -49.51 -6.20
C GLN A 2 -10.45 -49.14 -5.30
N ARG A 3 -9.37 -48.60 -5.87
CA ARG A 3 -8.31 -48.00 -5.09
C ARG A 3 -8.84 -46.72 -4.45
N GLN A 4 -8.98 -46.74 -3.15
CA GLN A 4 -9.27 -45.54 -2.35
C GLN A 4 -7.96 -44.68 -2.40
N VAL A 5 -8.02 -43.59 -3.16
CA VAL A 5 -6.90 -42.61 -3.23
C VAL A 5 -7.07 -41.69 -2.00
N PHE A 6 -6.19 -41.82 -1.03
CA PHE A 6 -6.14 -40.91 0.11
C PHE A 6 -5.33 -39.67 -0.32
N MET A 7 -5.91 -38.50 -0.14
CA MET A 7 -5.22 -37.22 -0.33
C MET A 7 -4.19 -37.04 0.78
N THR A 8 -3.06 -36.47 0.44
CA THR A 8 -2.05 -36.04 1.41
C THR A 8 -2.56 -34.79 2.16
N GLU A 9 -2.03 -34.52 3.36
CA GLU A 9 -2.37 -33.32 4.13
C GLU A 9 -2.20 -32.04 3.30
N ARG A 10 -1.14 -31.94 2.50
CA ARG A 10 -0.87 -30.80 1.59
C ARG A 10 -1.92 -30.64 0.50
N GLU A 11 -2.43 -31.75 -0.04
CA GLU A 11 -3.50 -31.70 -1.06
C GLU A 11 -4.82 -31.25 -0.44
N VAL A 12 -5.13 -31.71 0.77
CA VAL A 12 -6.31 -31.27 1.52
C VAL A 12 -6.24 -29.76 1.79
N GLU A 13 -5.12 -29.28 2.34
CA GLU A 13 -4.90 -27.87 2.62
C GLU A 13 -5.00 -26.99 1.36
N THR A 14 -4.49 -27.47 0.22
CA THR A 14 -4.61 -26.76 -1.07
C THR A 14 -6.05 -26.65 -1.53
N VAL A 15 -6.87 -27.70 -1.34
CA VAL A 15 -8.31 -27.69 -1.68
C VAL A 15 -9.06 -26.72 -0.78
N GLU A 16 -8.81 -26.72 0.53
CA GLU A 16 -9.45 -25.81 1.48
C GLU A 16 -9.18 -24.36 1.14
N ARG A 17 -7.91 -24.01 0.92
CA ARG A 17 -7.51 -22.65 0.50
C ARG A 17 -8.14 -22.21 -0.81
N LYS A 18 -8.22 -23.11 -1.77
CA LYS A 18 -8.90 -22.85 -3.04
C LYS A 18 -10.39 -22.52 -2.83
N ASP A 19 -11.06 -23.26 -1.97
CA ASP A 19 -12.48 -23.02 -1.65
C ASP A 19 -12.67 -21.68 -0.92
N GLU A 20 -11.76 -21.31 -0.03
CA GLU A 20 -11.76 -20.00 0.63
C GLU A 20 -11.57 -18.85 -0.36
N ILE A 21 -10.64 -18.99 -1.32
CA ILE A 21 -10.41 -17.98 -2.38
C ILE A 21 -11.68 -17.81 -3.24
N VAL A 22 -12.26 -18.91 -3.70
CA VAL A 22 -13.44 -18.87 -4.56
C VAL A 22 -14.67 -18.34 -3.82
N SER A 23 -14.84 -18.70 -2.56
CA SER A 23 -15.95 -18.22 -1.72
C SER A 23 -15.77 -16.80 -1.18
N GLY A 24 -14.56 -16.19 -1.35
CA GLY A 24 -14.26 -14.85 -0.88
C GLY A 24 -14.09 -14.76 0.64
N LYS A 25 -13.55 -15.79 1.28
CA LYS A 25 -13.26 -15.82 2.72
C LYS A 25 -11.85 -15.35 3.06
N THR A 26 -11.09 -14.87 2.06
CA THR A 26 -9.73 -14.40 2.19
C THR A 26 -9.64 -12.91 2.52
N PHE A 27 -8.51 -12.48 3.07
CA PHE A 27 -8.22 -11.09 3.41
C PHE A 27 -7.00 -10.61 2.63
N LEU A 28 -7.01 -9.34 2.24
CA LEU A 28 -5.92 -8.72 1.48
C LEU A 28 -5.28 -7.60 2.30
N GLY A 29 -3.99 -7.74 2.59
CA GLY A 29 -3.15 -6.66 3.10
C GLY A 29 -2.37 -6.00 1.97
N ILE A 30 -2.37 -4.66 1.91
CA ILE A 30 -1.57 -3.89 0.94
C ILE A 30 -0.69 -2.91 1.71
N GLU A 31 0.61 -2.94 1.42
CA GLU A 31 1.60 -2.02 2.00
C GLU A 31 2.19 -1.12 0.91
N PHE A 32 2.09 0.20 1.10
CA PHE A 32 2.84 1.19 0.31
C PHE A 32 4.17 1.49 1.02
N GLY A 33 5.18 0.66 0.79
CA GLY A 33 6.54 0.86 1.31
C GLY A 33 7.32 1.88 0.48
N SER A 34 8.48 2.32 0.98
CA SER A 34 9.30 3.36 0.32
C SER A 34 9.96 2.91 -1.00
N THR A 35 10.15 1.61 -1.18
CA THR A 35 10.81 1.02 -2.37
C THR A 35 9.97 -0.03 -3.06
N ARG A 36 8.85 -0.42 -2.47
CA ARG A 36 8.00 -1.49 -2.98
C ARG A 36 6.57 -1.35 -2.46
N ILE A 37 5.60 -1.56 -3.35
CA ILE A 37 4.22 -1.86 -2.98
C ILE A 37 4.12 -3.37 -2.85
N LYS A 38 3.53 -3.88 -1.77
CA LYS A 38 3.33 -5.30 -1.52
C LYS A 38 1.86 -5.60 -1.27
N ALA A 39 1.43 -6.75 -1.74
CA ALA A 39 0.12 -7.30 -1.46
C ALA A 39 0.27 -8.73 -0.92
N VAL A 40 -0.47 -9.07 0.12
CA VAL A 40 -0.48 -10.40 0.72
C VAL A 40 -1.94 -10.83 0.89
N LEU A 41 -2.27 -11.97 0.29
CA LEU A 41 -3.55 -12.64 0.52
C LEU A 41 -3.39 -13.64 1.65
N THR A 42 -4.31 -13.63 2.60
CA THR A 42 -4.34 -14.61 3.69
C THR A 42 -5.63 -15.42 3.65
N ASP A 43 -5.57 -16.63 4.20
CA ASP A 43 -6.74 -17.45 4.50
C ASP A 43 -7.54 -16.91 5.71
N ALA A 44 -8.54 -17.65 6.15
CA ALA A 44 -9.38 -17.29 7.29
C ALA A 44 -8.62 -17.25 8.63
N ASP A 45 -7.54 -18.00 8.74
CA ASP A 45 -6.66 -18.06 9.93
C ASP A 45 -5.50 -17.05 9.87
N HIS A 46 -5.54 -16.13 8.87
CA HIS A 46 -4.52 -15.13 8.61
C HIS A 46 -3.15 -15.67 8.19
N THR A 47 -3.09 -16.91 7.71
CA THR A 47 -1.89 -17.47 7.11
C THR A 47 -1.69 -16.90 5.69
N PRO A 48 -0.51 -16.37 5.33
CA PRO A 48 -0.23 -15.94 3.97
C PRO A 48 -0.32 -17.11 2.98
N ILE A 49 -1.13 -16.92 1.92
CA ILE A 49 -1.37 -17.94 0.90
C ILE A 49 -0.94 -17.52 -0.50
N ALA A 50 -0.87 -16.22 -0.77
CA ALA A 50 -0.34 -15.68 -2.01
C ALA A 50 0.19 -14.27 -1.81
N SER A 51 1.05 -13.80 -2.70
CA SER A 51 1.62 -12.46 -2.64
C SER A 51 1.81 -11.84 -4.02
N GLY A 52 1.91 -10.52 -4.04
CA GLY A 52 2.29 -9.75 -5.20
C GLY A 52 3.11 -8.53 -4.81
N SER A 53 3.85 -7.98 -5.75
CA SER A 53 4.68 -6.81 -5.49
C SER A 53 4.87 -5.95 -6.74
N HIS A 54 5.19 -4.68 -6.49
CA HIS A 54 5.62 -3.72 -7.51
C HIS A 54 6.77 -2.89 -6.93
N GLU A 55 7.92 -2.87 -7.60
CA GLU A 55 9.04 -2.02 -7.22
C GLU A 55 8.83 -0.61 -7.75
N TRP A 56 9.07 0.38 -6.89
CA TRP A 56 8.98 1.79 -7.24
C TRP A 56 10.01 2.62 -6.49
N GLU A 57 10.25 3.83 -6.97
CA GLU A 57 11.15 4.77 -6.32
C GLU A 57 10.55 6.18 -6.25
N ASN A 58 10.83 6.91 -5.17
CA ASN A 58 10.61 8.34 -5.19
C ASN A 58 11.67 9.03 -6.06
N ARG A 59 11.30 10.12 -6.69
CA ARG A 59 12.19 10.94 -7.51
C ARG A 59 12.33 12.34 -6.93
N LEU A 60 13.45 12.98 -7.20
CA LEU A 60 13.63 14.39 -6.89
C LEU A 60 13.17 15.19 -8.11
N ASP A 61 12.06 15.89 -7.98
CA ASP A 61 11.50 16.74 -9.02
C ASP A 61 11.37 18.17 -8.50
N HIS A 62 12.00 19.11 -9.19
CA HIS A 62 12.06 20.53 -8.78
C HIS A 62 12.39 20.75 -7.29
N GLY A 63 13.30 19.94 -6.74
CA GLY A 63 13.71 20.01 -5.33
C GLY A 63 12.77 19.32 -4.35
N ILE A 64 11.75 18.61 -4.83
CA ILE A 64 10.76 17.89 -4.01
C ILE A 64 10.91 16.38 -4.24
N TRP A 65 11.14 15.62 -3.17
CA TRP A 65 11.06 14.18 -3.23
C TRP A 65 9.58 13.75 -3.32
N THR A 66 9.21 13.12 -4.44
CA THR A 66 7.82 12.87 -4.79
C THR A 66 7.60 11.50 -5.44
N TYR A 67 6.35 11.09 -5.51
CA TYR A 67 5.77 10.10 -6.42
C TYR A 67 4.64 10.79 -7.19
N THR A 68 4.32 10.36 -8.39
CA THR A 68 3.12 10.81 -9.08
C THR A 68 1.90 9.98 -8.69
N MET A 69 0.70 10.50 -8.93
CA MET A 69 -0.54 9.72 -8.77
C MET A 69 -0.56 8.50 -9.71
N ASP A 70 0.01 8.63 -10.90
CA ASP A 70 0.13 7.52 -11.85
C ASP A 70 1.06 6.42 -11.32
N ASP A 71 2.17 6.77 -10.66
CA ASP A 71 3.04 5.79 -9.99
C ASP A 71 2.28 5.03 -8.89
N ILE A 72 1.45 5.75 -8.10
CA ILE A 72 0.68 5.17 -7.00
C ILE A 72 -0.37 4.20 -7.54
N TRP A 73 -1.22 4.66 -8.46
CA TRP A 73 -2.30 3.84 -9.01
C TRP A 73 -1.80 2.74 -9.93
N GLY A 74 -0.82 3.03 -10.79
CA GLY A 74 -0.20 2.05 -11.66
C GLY A 74 0.52 0.96 -10.86
N GLY A 75 1.29 1.35 -9.86
CA GLY A 75 1.99 0.42 -8.97
C GLY A 75 1.05 -0.46 -8.15
N LEU A 76 -0.06 0.10 -7.63
CA LEU A 76 -1.10 -0.67 -6.95
C LEU A 76 -1.75 -1.71 -7.88
N GLN A 77 -2.12 -1.31 -9.09
CA GLN A 77 -2.74 -2.20 -10.07
C GLN A 77 -1.79 -3.32 -10.50
N ASP A 78 -0.52 -3.00 -10.65
CA ASP A 78 0.52 -3.95 -11.04
C ASP A 78 0.78 -4.97 -9.92
N CYS A 79 0.93 -4.49 -8.69
CA CYS A 79 1.05 -5.33 -7.50
C CYS A 79 -0.14 -6.28 -7.34
N TYR A 80 -1.37 -5.80 -7.53
CA TYR A 80 -2.56 -6.64 -7.46
C TYR A 80 -2.65 -7.64 -8.62
N ARG A 81 -2.20 -7.27 -9.81
CA ARG A 81 -2.11 -8.19 -10.96
C ARG A 81 -1.12 -9.32 -10.69
N ASP A 82 0.05 -8.99 -10.11
CA ASP A 82 1.06 -9.96 -9.71
C ASP A 82 0.50 -10.94 -8.66
N LEU A 83 -0.19 -10.44 -7.62
CA LEU A 83 -0.90 -11.29 -6.65
C LEU A 83 -1.91 -12.25 -7.33
N LYS A 84 -2.72 -11.74 -8.26
CA LYS A 84 -3.70 -12.60 -8.98
C LYS A 84 -3.04 -13.67 -9.82
N LYS A 85 -1.87 -13.39 -10.36
CA LYS A 85 -1.06 -14.35 -11.11
C LYS A 85 -0.56 -15.44 -10.16
N ASP A 86 -0.01 -15.08 -9.01
CA ASP A 86 0.46 -16.01 -7.98
C ASP A 86 -0.68 -16.93 -7.49
N VAL A 87 -1.86 -16.38 -7.20
CA VAL A 87 -3.07 -17.18 -6.87
C VAL A 87 -3.41 -18.17 -7.99
N LYS A 88 -3.35 -17.73 -9.25
CA LYS A 88 -3.65 -18.60 -10.39
C LYS A 88 -2.64 -19.73 -10.55
N GLU A 89 -1.36 -19.43 -10.34
CA GLU A 89 -0.27 -20.42 -10.45
C GLU A 89 -0.32 -21.45 -9.33
N GLN A 90 -0.58 -21.03 -8.09
CA GLN A 90 -0.61 -21.92 -6.92
C GLN A 90 -1.90 -22.75 -6.81
N TYR A 91 -3.06 -22.13 -7.08
CA TYR A 91 -4.37 -22.74 -6.80
C TYR A 91 -5.20 -23.04 -8.05
N GLY A 92 -4.79 -22.59 -9.23
CA GLY A 92 -5.51 -22.81 -10.49
C GLY A 92 -6.82 -22.01 -10.62
N VAL A 93 -7.12 -21.10 -9.69
CA VAL A 93 -8.36 -20.30 -9.65
C VAL A 93 -8.08 -18.82 -9.90
N THR A 94 -9.14 -18.06 -10.18
CA THR A 94 -9.05 -16.61 -10.35
C THR A 94 -9.61 -15.91 -9.09
N LEU A 95 -8.83 -15.05 -8.49
CA LEU A 95 -9.28 -14.21 -7.37
C LEU A 95 -10.28 -13.16 -7.87
N THR A 96 -11.53 -13.27 -7.45
CA THR A 96 -12.63 -12.35 -7.84
C THR A 96 -13.33 -11.75 -6.65
N LYS A 97 -13.15 -12.32 -5.45
CA LYS A 97 -13.79 -11.88 -4.21
C LYS A 97 -12.78 -11.85 -3.08
N ILE A 98 -12.88 -10.84 -2.25
CA ILE A 98 -12.05 -10.64 -1.05
C ILE A 98 -12.99 -10.21 0.06
N ARG A 99 -12.84 -10.74 1.27
CA ARG A 99 -13.69 -10.43 2.42
C ARG A 99 -13.45 -9.02 2.95
N ALA A 100 -12.18 -8.64 3.07
CA ALA A 100 -11.77 -7.31 3.51
C ALA A 100 -10.38 -6.97 2.98
N ILE A 101 -10.11 -5.67 2.86
CA ILE A 101 -8.81 -5.12 2.46
C ILE A 101 -8.32 -4.21 3.58
N GLY A 102 -7.07 -4.40 4.01
CA GLY A 102 -6.36 -3.53 4.92
C GLY A 102 -5.20 -2.82 4.22
N PHE A 103 -4.95 -1.57 4.57
CA PHE A 103 -3.85 -0.80 4.03
C PHE A 103 -2.85 -0.41 5.12
N SER A 104 -1.58 -0.48 4.77
CA SER A 104 -0.47 0.14 5.47
C SER A 104 0.29 1.04 4.51
N ALA A 105 0.83 2.14 4.99
CA ALA A 105 1.59 3.06 4.14
C ALA A 105 2.74 3.70 4.90
N MET A 106 3.69 4.27 4.15
CA MET A 106 4.73 5.13 4.71
C MET A 106 4.09 6.25 5.53
N MET A 107 4.56 6.43 6.75
CA MET A 107 4.15 7.59 7.55
C MET A 107 4.83 8.87 7.05
N HIS A 108 4.28 10.02 7.40
CA HIS A 108 4.83 11.35 7.12
C HIS A 108 4.85 11.77 5.64
N GLY A 109 4.11 11.10 4.75
CA GLY A 109 3.80 11.63 3.43
C GLY A 109 2.74 12.73 3.51
N TYR A 110 2.75 13.66 2.56
CA TYR A 110 1.77 14.73 2.48
C TYR A 110 1.10 14.78 1.11
N LEU A 111 -0.20 14.58 1.11
CA LEU A 111 -1.10 14.71 -0.03
C LEU A 111 -2.26 15.61 0.37
N ALA A 112 -2.48 16.67 -0.36
CA ALA A 112 -3.63 17.55 -0.15
C ALA A 112 -4.39 17.70 -1.46
N PHE A 113 -5.69 17.50 -1.40
CA PHE A 113 -6.59 17.53 -2.56
C PHE A 113 -7.60 18.65 -2.41
N ASP A 114 -8.02 19.20 -3.51
CA ASP A 114 -9.17 20.08 -3.60
C ASP A 114 -10.49 19.27 -3.60
N LYS A 115 -11.62 19.97 -3.74
CA LYS A 115 -12.96 19.34 -3.80
C LYS A 115 -13.19 18.49 -5.06
N ALA A 116 -12.40 18.71 -6.11
CA ALA A 116 -12.46 17.94 -7.35
C ALA A 116 -11.57 16.70 -7.29
N GLY A 117 -10.75 16.55 -6.26
CA GLY A 117 -9.79 15.45 -6.10
C GLY A 117 -8.44 15.72 -6.76
N GLU A 118 -8.16 16.96 -7.16
CA GLU A 118 -6.89 17.37 -7.74
C GLU A 118 -5.89 17.74 -6.64
N LEU A 119 -4.61 17.39 -6.84
CA LEU A 119 -3.55 17.76 -5.90
C LEU A 119 -3.33 19.26 -5.85
N LEU A 120 -3.42 19.85 -4.66
CA LEU A 120 -3.13 21.26 -4.42
C LEU A 120 -1.63 21.59 -4.48
N VAL A 121 -0.79 20.59 -4.17
CA VAL A 121 0.67 20.63 -4.26
C VAL A 121 1.17 19.23 -4.67
N PRO A 122 2.37 19.11 -5.27
CA PRO A 122 2.95 17.80 -5.54
C PRO A 122 3.00 16.94 -4.27
N PHE A 123 2.82 15.63 -4.40
CA PHE A 123 3.00 14.71 -3.28
C PHE A 123 4.40 14.91 -2.66
N ARG A 124 4.47 15.11 -1.37
CA ARG A 124 5.72 15.30 -0.63
C ARG A 124 6.04 14.05 0.18
N ALA A 125 7.04 13.28 -0.27
CA ALA A 125 7.50 12.10 0.44
C ALA A 125 8.16 12.47 1.79
N TRP A 126 8.23 11.53 2.72
CA TRP A 126 8.71 11.71 4.10
C TRP A 126 10.14 12.29 4.23
N ARG A 127 10.97 12.11 3.20
CA ARG A 127 12.37 12.54 3.19
C ARG A 127 12.58 14.02 2.82
N ASN A 128 11.52 14.76 2.54
CA ASN A 128 11.62 16.19 2.27
C ASN A 128 11.97 16.98 3.53
N THR A 129 12.87 17.96 3.37
CA THR A 129 13.30 18.92 4.40
C THR A 129 12.93 20.36 4.02
N ILE A 130 11.89 20.55 3.20
CA ILE A 130 11.48 21.84 2.61
C ILE A 130 10.52 22.64 3.50
N THR A 131 10.35 22.27 4.76
CA THR A 131 9.38 22.84 5.69
C THR A 131 10.03 23.42 6.94
N GLU A 132 11.27 23.85 6.85
CA GLU A 132 12.04 24.34 8.00
C GLU A 132 11.37 25.54 8.66
N GLU A 133 10.96 26.54 7.87
CA GLU A 133 10.31 27.76 8.34
C GLU A 133 9.00 27.43 9.10
N ALA A 134 8.14 26.63 8.48
CA ALA A 134 6.88 26.22 9.09
C ALA A 134 7.07 25.37 10.35
N ALA A 135 8.02 24.45 10.34
CA ALA A 135 8.33 23.59 11.48
C ALA A 135 8.85 24.43 12.67
N ALA A 136 9.73 25.40 12.42
CA ALA A 136 10.24 26.31 13.45
C ALA A 136 9.14 27.18 14.05
N ALA A 137 8.31 27.78 13.21
CA ALA A 137 7.17 28.60 13.66
C ALA A 137 6.18 27.82 14.51
N LEU A 138 5.77 26.62 14.05
CA LEU A 138 4.84 25.75 14.78
C LEU A 138 5.44 25.20 16.08
N THR A 139 6.74 24.88 16.09
CA THR A 139 7.46 24.45 17.29
C THR A 139 7.42 25.54 18.37
N LYS A 140 7.62 26.79 17.98
CA LYS A 140 7.54 27.94 18.88
C LYS A 140 6.10 28.15 19.40
N GLU A 141 5.13 28.14 18.50
CA GLU A 141 3.71 28.39 18.82
C GLU A 141 3.16 27.34 19.78
N PHE A 142 3.43 26.06 19.52
CA PHE A 142 2.92 24.96 20.35
C PHE A 142 3.81 24.62 21.55
N SER A 143 4.99 25.26 21.70
CA SER A 143 6.00 24.87 22.68
C SER A 143 6.29 23.34 22.65
N TYR A 144 6.25 22.76 21.47
CA TYR A 144 6.41 21.33 21.21
C TYR A 144 7.18 21.12 19.90
N ASN A 145 8.12 20.18 19.90
CA ASN A 145 8.94 19.90 18.71
C ASN A 145 8.06 19.38 17.55
N ILE A 146 7.99 20.14 16.47
CA ILE A 146 7.29 19.78 15.23
C ILE A 146 8.34 19.43 14.17
N PRO A 147 8.53 18.13 13.87
CA PRO A 147 9.47 17.72 12.83
C PRO A 147 9.04 18.19 11.43
N GLN A 148 10.02 18.53 10.59
CA GLN A 148 9.78 18.99 9.22
C GLN A 148 8.94 18.02 8.37
N ARG A 149 9.05 16.70 8.61
CA ARG A 149 8.34 15.66 7.87
C ARG A 149 6.86 15.50 8.26
N TRP A 150 6.40 16.17 9.30
CA TRP A 150 5.01 16.07 9.72
C TRP A 150 4.07 16.81 8.76
N SER A 151 2.87 16.25 8.57
CA SER A 151 1.86 16.81 7.66
C SER A 151 1.45 18.24 8.01
N ILE A 152 1.42 18.60 9.31
CA ILE A 152 1.11 19.96 9.76
C ILE A 152 2.20 20.96 9.31
N ALA A 153 3.49 20.57 9.32
CA ALA A 153 4.57 21.41 8.82
C ALA A 153 4.47 21.59 7.31
N HIS A 154 4.14 20.53 6.58
CA HIS A 154 3.91 20.60 5.13
C HIS A 154 2.71 21.47 4.77
N LEU A 155 1.60 21.33 5.51
CA LEU A 155 0.41 22.17 5.32
C LEU A 155 0.75 23.65 5.53
N TYR A 156 1.36 23.97 6.66
CA TYR A 156 1.69 25.37 6.98
C TYR A 156 2.71 25.95 5.97
N GLN A 157 3.73 25.20 5.58
CA GLN A 157 4.67 25.64 4.54
C GLN A 157 3.97 25.87 3.19
N ALA A 158 2.99 25.04 2.82
CA ALA A 158 2.21 25.26 1.60
C ALA A 158 1.39 26.57 1.68
N MET A 159 0.93 26.96 2.86
CA MET A 159 0.24 28.23 3.08
C MET A 159 1.20 29.44 3.05
N LEU A 160 2.44 29.29 3.57
CA LEU A 160 3.46 30.35 3.52
C LEU A 160 3.97 30.59 2.10
N ASN A 161 3.98 29.60 1.24
CA ASN A 161 4.46 29.68 -0.14
C ASN A 161 3.41 30.23 -1.14
N LYS A 162 2.22 30.61 -0.67
CA LYS A 162 1.15 31.21 -1.54
C LYS A 162 1.37 32.74 -1.73
#